data_bd2be8451e554f3af5785fe8f30d771a
#
_entry.id   bd2be8451e554f3af5785fe8f30d771a
#
_cell.length_a   1.000
_cell.length_b   1.000
_cell.length_c   1.000
_cell.angle_alpha   90.00
_cell.angle_beta   90.00
_cell.angle_gamma   90.00
#
_symmetry.space_group_name_H-M   'P 1'
#
loop_
_entity.id
_entity.type
_entity.pdbx_description
1 polymer ?
#
loop_
_entity_poly.entity_id
_entity_poly.type
_entity_poly.pdbx_seq_one_letter_code
_entity_poly.pdbx_strand_id
1 'polypeptide(L)'
;MIFLREYSEELPTAPVTSPVPQVTVEPVEQEPSWYTGMGDAIWQGAYAAYLENQSALKGVVSSAGFGDDEYRAWLDATAAENRRLVRDEYTPDPEKTSVAAQVLYGVSNGLAKYGMAAAVGAAAGPASIAVTPVVFGASVGINETQKLKDEGVDDETATKAGMVSGAMNAFWGGVPGAFGRSIKAKVLTGASLGAFTSYNEMGAIKTVLENADYSKLALKYDPTDPVGMGVNALVGGLMGPVSAGASWKTRGSKTAKPAEADAPELTDVDVEDAARY
;
A
#
# COMPACT_ATOMS: atom_id res chain seq x y z
N MET A 1 6.14 93.75 46.65
CA MET A 1 5.03 93.30 45.73
C MET A 1 5.47 91.99 45.08
N ILE A 2 5.12 90.85 45.71
CA ILE A 2 5.56 89.55 45.33
C ILE A 2 4.38 88.86 44.70
N PHE A 3 4.49 88.52 43.34
CA PHE A 3 3.48 87.78 42.64
C PHE A 3 3.68 86.29 42.93
N LEU A 4 2.72 85.69 43.66
CA LEU A 4 2.59 84.25 43.75
C LEU A 4 1.90 83.75 42.42
N ARG A 5 2.63 82.94 41.73
CA ARG A 5 2.11 82.25 40.54
C ARG A 5 1.61 80.91 41.02
N GLU A 6 0.29 80.72 41.00
CA GLU A 6 -0.35 79.40 41.19
C GLU A 6 0.02 78.47 40.06
N TYR A 7 0.70 77.40 40.38
CA TYR A 7 0.91 76.30 39.44
C TYR A 7 -0.21 75.31 39.69
N SER A 8 -1.21 75.29 38.80
CA SER A 8 -2.20 74.23 38.77
C SER A 8 -1.54 73.05 37.99
N GLU A 9 -1.07 72.06 38.76
CA GLU A 9 -0.69 70.76 38.17
C GLU A 9 -1.96 69.99 37.83
N GLU A 10 -2.40 70.07 36.55
CA GLU A 10 -3.36 69.11 35.96
C GLU A 10 -2.64 67.76 35.79
N LEU A 11 -2.95 66.80 36.67
CA LEU A 11 -2.56 65.38 36.52
C LEU A 11 -3.33 64.81 35.31
N PRO A 12 -2.62 64.28 34.28
CA PRO A 12 -3.26 63.60 33.19
C PRO A 12 -3.81 62.23 33.64
N THR A 13 -5.12 62.17 33.85
CA THR A 13 -5.84 60.91 34.03
C THR A 13 -6.10 60.28 32.66
N ALA A 14 -5.11 59.64 32.10
CA ALA A 14 -5.32 58.70 30.99
C ALA A 14 -5.40 57.27 31.56
N PRO A 15 -6.49 56.56 31.40
CA PRO A 15 -6.54 55.15 31.71
C PRO A 15 -5.66 54.39 30.71
N VAL A 16 -4.49 53.94 31.14
CA VAL A 16 -3.67 53.03 30.41
C VAL A 16 -4.36 51.68 30.43
N THR A 17 -5.32 51.47 29.52
CA THR A 17 -5.82 50.15 29.18
C THR A 17 -4.82 49.54 28.18
N SER A 18 -3.69 49.06 28.68
CA SER A 18 -2.89 48.15 27.88
C SER A 18 -3.76 46.91 27.57
N PRO A 19 -4.00 46.57 26.29
CA PRO A 19 -4.70 45.35 25.97
C PRO A 19 -3.86 44.20 26.53
N VAL A 20 -4.42 43.47 27.51
CA VAL A 20 -3.83 42.20 27.96
C VAL A 20 -3.70 41.33 26.71
N PRO A 21 -2.50 40.89 26.34
CA PRO A 21 -2.36 39.99 25.19
C PRO A 21 -3.22 38.75 25.45
N GLN A 22 -4.27 38.59 24.65
CA GLN A 22 -5.00 37.33 24.66
C GLN A 22 -4.05 36.27 24.13
N VAL A 23 -3.48 35.49 25.03
CA VAL A 23 -2.76 34.26 24.68
C VAL A 23 -3.81 33.34 24.13
N THR A 24 -3.90 33.31 22.81
CA THR A 24 -4.64 32.27 22.12
C THR A 24 -3.88 30.98 22.36
N VAL A 25 -4.31 30.23 23.38
CA VAL A 25 -3.80 28.87 23.60
C VAL A 25 -4.31 28.09 22.39
N GLU A 26 -3.42 27.85 21.42
CA GLU A 26 -3.72 26.90 20.35
C GLU A 26 -4.12 25.59 21.03
N PRO A 27 -5.23 24.96 20.59
CA PRO A 27 -5.62 23.68 21.14
C PRO A 27 -4.43 22.75 20.97
N VAL A 28 -3.92 22.20 22.08
CA VAL A 28 -2.91 21.16 22.05
C VAL A 28 -3.56 20.02 21.26
N GLU A 29 -3.09 19.78 20.05
CA GLU A 29 -3.51 18.61 19.26
C GLU A 29 -3.23 17.38 20.11
N GLN A 30 -4.30 16.75 20.57
CA GLN A 30 -4.17 15.52 21.36
C GLN A 30 -3.65 14.44 20.43
N GLU A 31 -2.49 13.88 20.75
CA GLU A 31 -1.98 12.72 20.05
C GLU A 31 -3.08 11.64 19.98
N PRO A 32 -3.30 11.04 18.80
CA PRO A 32 -4.33 10.02 18.63
C PRO A 32 -4.09 8.87 19.61
N SER A 33 -5.14 8.45 20.32
CA SER A 33 -5.04 7.31 21.22
C SER A 33 -4.63 6.05 20.43
N TRP A 34 -4.01 5.06 21.10
CA TRP A 34 -3.45 3.86 20.45
C TRP A 34 -4.47 3.06 19.62
N TYR A 35 -5.76 3.24 19.83
CA TYR A 35 -6.85 2.57 19.09
C TYR A 35 -7.54 3.46 18.05
N THR A 36 -7.15 4.74 17.93
CA THR A 36 -7.79 5.66 16.98
C THR A 36 -7.63 5.17 15.54
N GLY A 37 -8.75 4.99 14.85
CA GLY A 37 -8.79 4.53 13.46
C GLY A 37 -8.65 3.02 13.24
N MET A 38 -8.48 2.20 14.30
CA MET A 38 -8.31 0.75 14.14
C MET A 38 -9.53 0.06 13.53
N GLY A 39 -10.75 0.53 13.83
CA GLY A 39 -11.98 -0.08 13.32
C GLY A 39 -12.06 -0.05 11.79
N ASP A 40 -11.64 1.06 11.19
CA ASP A 40 -11.72 1.27 9.74
C ASP A 40 -10.48 0.75 9.01
N ALA A 41 -9.34 0.67 9.68
CA ALA A 41 -8.04 0.37 9.07
C ALA A 41 -8.01 -0.96 8.30
N ILE A 42 -8.66 -2.01 8.83
CA ILE A 42 -8.69 -3.34 8.18
C ILE A 42 -9.45 -3.29 6.87
N TRP A 43 -10.63 -2.69 6.88
CA TRP A 43 -11.47 -2.55 5.70
C TRP A 43 -10.83 -1.60 4.67
N GLN A 44 -10.34 -0.45 5.12
CA GLN A 44 -9.65 0.52 4.26
C GLN A 44 -8.43 -0.11 3.56
N GLY A 45 -7.60 -0.86 4.30
CA GLY A 45 -6.45 -1.54 3.72
C GLY A 45 -6.82 -2.61 2.69
N ALA A 46 -7.85 -3.42 2.96
CA ALA A 46 -8.31 -4.43 2.02
C ALA A 46 -8.92 -3.81 0.75
N TYR A 47 -9.69 -2.73 0.89
CA TYR A 47 -10.29 -2.03 -0.25
C TYR A 47 -9.25 -1.25 -1.06
N ALA A 48 -8.29 -0.62 -0.40
CA ALA A 48 -7.14 -0.01 -1.07
C ALA A 48 -6.38 -1.03 -1.93
N ALA A 49 -6.11 -2.22 -1.39
CA ALA A 49 -5.47 -3.31 -2.14
C ALA A 49 -6.27 -3.71 -3.39
N TYR A 50 -7.60 -3.76 -3.29
CA TYR A 50 -8.47 -4.05 -4.43
C TYR A 50 -8.35 -2.96 -5.51
N LEU A 51 -8.43 -1.68 -5.15
CA LEU A 51 -8.29 -0.56 -6.08
C LEU A 51 -6.90 -0.51 -6.73
N GLU A 52 -5.85 -0.74 -5.95
CA GLU A 52 -4.46 -0.78 -6.44
C GLU A 52 -4.25 -1.92 -7.45
N ASN A 53 -4.78 -3.12 -7.17
CA ASN A 53 -4.68 -4.24 -8.11
C ASN A 53 -5.48 -3.98 -9.39
N GLN A 54 -6.65 -3.36 -9.30
CA GLN A 54 -7.38 -2.92 -10.49
C GLN A 54 -6.58 -1.90 -11.31
N SER A 55 -5.95 -0.93 -10.64
CA SER A 55 -5.11 0.07 -11.31
C SER A 55 -3.92 -0.57 -12.02
N ALA A 56 -3.24 -1.51 -11.34
CA ALA A 56 -2.14 -2.24 -11.92
C ALA A 56 -2.57 -3.04 -13.17
N LEU A 57 -3.69 -3.76 -13.08
CA LEU A 57 -4.22 -4.54 -14.21
C LEU A 57 -4.60 -3.64 -15.41
N LYS A 58 -5.31 -2.53 -15.14
CA LYS A 58 -5.67 -1.54 -16.17
C LYS A 58 -4.43 -0.97 -16.85
N GLY A 59 -3.40 -0.61 -16.08
CA GLY A 59 -2.13 -0.11 -16.60
C GLY A 59 -1.40 -1.14 -17.47
N VAL A 60 -1.41 -2.42 -17.10
CA VAL A 60 -0.84 -3.51 -17.93
C VAL A 60 -1.61 -3.66 -19.24
N VAL A 61 -2.95 -3.69 -19.20
CA VAL A 61 -3.79 -3.83 -20.39
C VAL A 61 -3.58 -2.63 -21.33
N SER A 62 -3.54 -1.41 -20.81
CA SER A 62 -3.27 -0.20 -21.58
C SER A 62 -1.88 -0.24 -22.23
N SER A 63 -0.83 -0.56 -21.46
CA SER A 63 0.55 -0.61 -21.95
C SER A 63 0.81 -1.74 -22.94
N ALA A 64 0.07 -2.84 -22.87
CA ALA A 64 0.14 -3.94 -23.81
C ALA A 64 -0.53 -3.62 -25.16
N GLY A 65 -1.15 -2.45 -25.31
CA GLY A 65 -1.75 -1.97 -26.54
C GLY A 65 -3.09 -2.63 -26.88
N PHE A 66 -3.76 -3.23 -25.91
CA PHE A 66 -5.11 -3.77 -26.14
C PHE A 66 -6.15 -2.65 -26.27
N GLY A 67 -7.00 -2.77 -27.28
CA GLY A 67 -8.05 -1.78 -27.60
C GLY A 67 -7.53 -0.60 -28.42
N ASP A 68 -8.44 0.31 -28.76
CA ASP A 68 -8.15 1.56 -29.44
C ASP A 68 -7.58 2.62 -28.47
N ASP A 69 -7.22 3.79 -29.02
CA ASP A 69 -6.64 4.88 -28.22
C ASP A 69 -7.62 5.43 -27.18
N GLU A 70 -8.92 5.45 -27.48
CA GLU A 70 -9.95 5.94 -26.56
C GLU A 70 -10.13 4.97 -25.38
N TYR A 71 -10.16 3.67 -25.64
CA TYR A 71 -10.23 2.65 -24.59
C TYR A 71 -9.01 2.66 -23.68
N ARG A 72 -7.79 2.82 -24.25
CA ARG A 72 -6.56 2.93 -23.47
C ARG A 72 -6.56 4.18 -22.60
N ALA A 73 -6.95 5.33 -23.16
CA ALA A 73 -7.09 6.57 -22.38
C ALA A 73 -8.10 6.43 -21.24
N TRP A 74 -9.21 5.74 -21.44
CA TRP A 74 -10.19 5.44 -20.39
C TRP A 74 -9.61 4.51 -19.32
N LEU A 75 -8.85 3.49 -19.67
CA LEU A 75 -8.15 2.60 -18.73
C LEU A 75 -7.19 3.40 -17.84
N ASP A 76 -6.37 4.26 -18.45
CA ASP A 76 -5.38 5.07 -17.74
C ASP A 76 -6.05 6.08 -16.80
N ALA A 77 -7.11 6.76 -17.26
CA ALA A 77 -7.88 7.69 -16.45
C ALA A 77 -8.54 7.02 -15.23
N THR A 78 -9.16 5.85 -15.44
CA THR A 78 -9.78 5.10 -14.34
C THR A 78 -8.75 4.48 -13.38
N ALA A 79 -7.58 4.10 -13.87
CA ALA A 79 -6.48 3.65 -13.04
C ALA A 79 -5.94 4.80 -12.17
N ALA A 80 -5.77 5.99 -12.74
CA ALA A 80 -5.34 7.18 -12.02
C ALA A 80 -6.35 7.58 -10.93
N GLU A 81 -7.65 7.53 -11.23
CA GLU A 81 -8.71 7.81 -10.24
C GLU A 81 -8.68 6.81 -9.07
N ASN A 82 -8.55 5.51 -9.34
CA ASN A 82 -8.41 4.52 -8.28
C ASN A 82 -7.21 4.82 -7.36
N ARG A 83 -6.05 5.21 -7.93
CA ARG A 83 -4.87 5.57 -7.14
C ARG A 83 -5.10 6.82 -6.30
N ARG A 84 -5.80 7.83 -6.87
CA ARG A 84 -6.20 9.03 -6.15
C ARG A 84 -7.08 8.68 -4.96
N LEU A 85 -8.12 7.86 -5.16
CA LEU A 85 -9.00 7.40 -4.08
C LEU A 85 -8.22 6.68 -2.98
N VAL A 86 -7.29 5.79 -3.33
CA VAL A 86 -6.45 5.11 -2.34
C VAL A 86 -5.66 6.12 -1.51
N ARG A 87 -4.98 7.06 -2.16
CA ARG A 87 -4.14 8.05 -1.47
C ARG A 87 -4.96 9.00 -0.60
N ASP A 88 -6.08 9.53 -1.13
CA ASP A 88 -6.78 10.65 -0.52
C ASP A 88 -7.87 10.21 0.47
N GLU A 89 -8.45 9.01 0.29
CA GLU A 89 -9.60 8.55 1.08
C GLU A 89 -9.31 7.30 1.92
N TYR A 90 -8.47 6.38 1.42
CA TYR A 90 -8.28 5.08 2.09
C TYR A 90 -6.94 4.97 2.81
N THR A 91 -5.92 5.74 2.46
CA THR A 91 -4.65 5.73 3.19
C THR A 91 -4.80 6.50 4.51
N PRO A 92 -4.53 5.86 5.66
CA PRO A 92 -4.62 6.54 6.96
C PRO A 92 -3.67 7.73 7.04
N ASP A 93 -4.18 8.86 7.49
CA ASP A 93 -3.37 10.04 7.79
C ASP A 93 -2.51 9.74 9.05
N PRO A 94 -1.18 9.76 8.96
CA PRO A 94 -0.32 9.43 10.10
C PRO A 94 -0.47 10.38 11.29
N GLU A 95 -0.91 11.61 11.04
CA GLU A 95 -1.11 12.61 12.10
C GLU A 95 -2.42 12.39 12.87
N LYS A 96 -3.42 11.77 12.23
CA LYS A 96 -4.77 11.56 12.78
C LYS A 96 -5.05 10.14 13.24
N THR A 97 -4.22 9.18 12.86
CA THR A 97 -4.44 7.77 13.16
C THR A 97 -3.31 7.21 14.03
N SER A 98 -3.66 6.25 14.89
CA SER A 98 -2.65 5.59 15.72
C SER A 98 -1.70 4.73 14.88
N VAL A 99 -0.48 4.52 15.38
CA VAL A 99 0.48 3.58 14.77
C VAL A 99 -0.13 2.19 14.61
N ALA A 100 -0.94 1.74 15.57
CA ALA A 100 -1.63 0.45 15.50
C ALA A 100 -2.61 0.40 14.31
N ALA A 101 -3.34 1.48 14.02
CA ALA A 101 -4.23 1.56 12.87
C ALA A 101 -3.44 1.54 11.55
N GLN A 102 -2.33 2.27 11.46
CA GLN A 102 -1.45 2.26 10.29
C GLN A 102 -0.88 0.85 10.02
N VAL A 103 -0.46 0.15 11.07
CA VAL A 103 0.00 -1.25 10.96
C VAL A 103 -1.13 -2.17 10.50
N LEU A 104 -2.33 -2.06 11.08
CA LEU A 104 -3.47 -2.88 10.67
C LEU A 104 -3.89 -2.61 9.22
N TYR A 105 -3.86 -1.35 8.78
CA TYR A 105 -4.07 -1.00 7.38
C TYR A 105 -3.04 -1.68 6.47
N GLY A 106 -1.76 -1.54 6.76
CA GLY A 106 -0.69 -2.14 5.96
C GLY A 106 -0.78 -3.67 5.92
N VAL A 107 -1.08 -4.31 7.05
CA VAL A 107 -1.26 -5.77 7.13
C VAL A 107 -2.45 -6.22 6.29
N SER A 108 -3.61 -5.57 6.41
CA SER A 108 -4.80 -5.94 5.64
C SER A 108 -4.62 -5.69 4.15
N ASN A 109 -3.95 -4.60 3.75
CA ASN A 109 -3.58 -4.31 2.36
C ASN A 109 -2.65 -5.41 1.79
N GLY A 110 -1.58 -5.73 2.50
CA GLY A 110 -0.63 -6.77 2.07
C GLY A 110 -1.28 -8.17 1.95
N LEU A 111 -2.08 -8.57 2.94
CA LEU A 111 -2.80 -9.85 2.91
C LEU A 111 -3.84 -9.92 1.80
N ALA A 112 -4.57 -8.82 1.53
CA ALA A 112 -5.55 -8.77 0.46
C ALA A 112 -4.87 -8.88 -0.92
N LYS A 113 -3.77 -8.17 -1.16
CA LYS A 113 -2.95 -8.29 -2.39
C LYS A 113 -2.47 -9.72 -2.60
N TYR A 114 -1.92 -10.33 -1.55
CA TYR A 114 -1.48 -11.72 -1.63
C TYR A 114 -2.64 -12.68 -1.87
N GLY A 115 -3.78 -12.48 -1.22
CA GLY A 115 -4.99 -13.29 -1.43
C GLY A 115 -5.49 -13.24 -2.88
N MET A 116 -5.49 -12.06 -3.50
CA MET A 116 -5.84 -11.91 -4.92
C MET A 116 -4.83 -12.60 -5.83
N ALA A 117 -3.54 -12.45 -5.57
CA ALA A 117 -2.50 -13.15 -6.31
C ALA A 117 -2.60 -14.68 -6.16
N ALA A 118 -2.95 -15.17 -4.97
CA ALA A 118 -3.19 -16.59 -4.70
C ALA A 118 -4.42 -17.11 -5.45
N ALA A 119 -5.47 -16.32 -5.58
CA ALA A 119 -6.65 -16.67 -6.37
C ALA A 119 -6.31 -16.82 -7.86
N VAL A 120 -5.52 -15.89 -8.43
CA VAL A 120 -5.00 -16.00 -9.81
C VAL A 120 -4.08 -17.21 -9.93
N GLY A 121 -3.18 -17.41 -8.99
CA GLY A 121 -2.28 -18.57 -8.97
C GLY A 121 -3.02 -19.89 -8.91
N ALA A 122 -4.12 -19.96 -8.16
CA ALA A 122 -4.94 -21.19 -8.07
C ALA A 122 -5.52 -21.62 -9.42
N ALA A 123 -5.84 -20.67 -10.31
CA ALA A 123 -6.28 -20.97 -11.68
C ALA A 123 -5.18 -21.64 -12.53
N ALA A 124 -3.90 -21.48 -12.18
CA ALA A 124 -2.78 -22.12 -12.84
C ALA A 124 -2.54 -23.59 -12.39
N GLY A 125 -3.38 -24.13 -11.52
CA GLY A 125 -3.29 -25.51 -11.05
C GLY A 125 -1.96 -25.83 -10.37
N PRO A 126 -1.21 -26.87 -10.81
CA PRO A 126 0.06 -27.25 -10.20
C PRO A 126 1.15 -26.16 -10.24
N ALA A 127 1.06 -25.22 -11.20
CA ALA A 127 1.99 -24.11 -11.32
C ALA A 127 1.73 -22.98 -10.32
N SER A 128 0.68 -23.06 -9.51
CA SER A 128 0.29 -22.03 -8.55
C SER A 128 1.41 -21.59 -7.60
N ILE A 129 2.30 -22.54 -7.22
CA ILE A 129 3.45 -22.26 -6.34
C ILE A 129 4.42 -21.25 -6.97
N ALA A 130 4.57 -21.26 -8.27
CA ALA A 130 5.42 -20.31 -9.00
C ALA A 130 4.64 -19.06 -9.44
N VAL A 131 3.38 -19.22 -9.85
CA VAL A 131 2.56 -18.12 -10.38
C VAL A 131 2.17 -17.12 -9.31
N THR A 132 1.74 -17.58 -8.13
CA THR A 132 1.29 -16.69 -7.04
C THR A 132 2.36 -15.65 -6.65
N PRO A 133 3.62 -16.02 -6.34
CA PRO A 133 4.64 -15.05 -6.02
C PRO A 133 4.93 -14.05 -7.13
N VAL A 134 4.94 -14.52 -8.38
CA VAL A 134 5.19 -13.66 -9.54
C VAL A 134 4.07 -12.64 -9.72
N VAL A 135 2.80 -13.06 -9.62
CA VAL A 135 1.63 -12.17 -9.72
C VAL A 135 1.63 -11.16 -8.57
N PHE A 136 1.93 -11.61 -7.35
CA PHE A 136 2.03 -10.73 -6.19
C PHE A 136 3.13 -9.69 -6.38
N GLY A 137 4.35 -10.11 -6.71
CA GLY A 137 5.46 -9.19 -6.94
C GLY A 137 5.21 -8.23 -8.10
N ALA A 138 4.65 -8.70 -9.20
CA ALA A 138 4.30 -7.86 -10.34
C ALA A 138 3.28 -6.77 -9.93
N SER A 139 2.23 -7.15 -9.19
CA SER A 139 1.24 -6.19 -8.68
C SER A 139 1.88 -5.11 -7.81
N VAL A 140 2.74 -5.50 -6.85
CA VAL A 140 3.42 -4.56 -5.96
C VAL A 140 4.37 -3.65 -6.76
N GLY A 141 5.17 -4.22 -7.67
CA GLY A 141 6.12 -3.46 -8.48
C GLY A 141 5.45 -2.45 -9.41
N ILE A 142 4.33 -2.82 -10.05
CA ILE A 142 3.56 -1.92 -10.90
C ILE A 142 2.98 -0.77 -10.07
N ASN A 143 2.41 -1.06 -8.89
CA ASN A 143 1.87 -0.05 -8.01
C ASN A 143 2.95 0.92 -7.53
N GLU A 144 4.13 0.43 -7.17
CA GLU A 144 5.25 1.29 -6.77
C GLU A 144 5.74 2.16 -7.94
N THR A 145 5.85 1.59 -9.15
CA THR A 145 6.18 2.37 -10.36
C THR A 145 5.19 3.52 -10.56
N GLN A 146 3.89 3.24 -10.51
CA GLN A 146 2.87 4.25 -10.74
C GLN A 146 2.85 5.32 -9.64
N LYS A 147 3.00 4.92 -8.38
CA LYS A 147 3.11 5.84 -7.24
C LYS A 147 4.27 6.81 -7.43
N LEU A 148 5.45 6.33 -7.81
CA LEU A 148 6.61 7.17 -8.05
C LEU A 148 6.41 8.13 -9.23
N LYS A 149 5.75 7.69 -10.31
CA LYS A 149 5.37 8.56 -11.43
C LYS A 149 4.38 9.64 -11.01
N ASP A 150 3.38 9.30 -10.20
CA ASP A 150 2.42 10.25 -9.64
C ASP A 150 3.11 11.28 -8.71
N GLU A 151 4.26 10.93 -8.10
CA GLU A 151 5.12 11.82 -7.31
C GLU A 151 6.14 12.60 -8.17
N GLY A 152 6.10 12.46 -9.49
CA GLY A 152 6.92 13.22 -10.45
C GLY A 152 8.28 12.60 -10.76
N VAL A 153 8.50 11.33 -10.43
CA VAL A 153 9.70 10.59 -10.83
C VAL A 153 9.59 10.21 -12.32
N ASP A 154 10.69 10.32 -13.04
CA ASP A 154 10.76 9.92 -14.45
C ASP A 154 10.48 8.42 -14.65
N ASP A 155 10.04 8.07 -15.86
CA ASP A 155 9.62 6.73 -16.21
C ASP A 155 10.68 5.65 -15.99
N GLU A 156 11.94 5.95 -16.29
CA GLU A 156 13.04 5.00 -16.17
C GLU A 156 13.34 4.70 -14.70
N THR A 157 13.48 5.74 -13.89
CA THR A 157 13.76 5.63 -12.46
C THR A 157 12.62 4.98 -11.71
N ALA A 158 11.37 5.41 -11.97
CA ALA A 158 10.18 4.80 -11.37
C ALA A 158 10.06 3.32 -11.73
N THR A 159 10.32 2.94 -12.98
CA THR A 159 10.30 1.55 -13.42
C THR A 159 11.38 0.72 -12.74
N LYS A 160 12.60 1.24 -12.62
CA LYS A 160 13.70 0.56 -11.89
C LYS A 160 13.33 0.30 -10.43
N ALA A 161 12.81 1.32 -9.73
CA ALA A 161 12.39 1.17 -8.34
C ALA A 161 11.25 0.16 -8.20
N GLY A 162 10.24 0.23 -9.08
CA GLY A 162 9.15 -0.73 -9.11
C GLY A 162 9.59 -2.16 -9.41
N MET A 163 10.58 -2.34 -10.31
CA MET A 163 11.15 -3.68 -10.57
C MET A 163 11.86 -4.24 -9.34
N VAL A 164 12.58 -3.41 -8.59
CA VAL A 164 13.20 -3.80 -7.31
C VAL A 164 12.13 -4.23 -6.32
N SER A 165 11.10 -3.42 -6.11
CA SER A 165 9.99 -3.74 -5.22
C SER A 165 9.30 -5.03 -5.65
N GLY A 166 8.97 -5.15 -6.92
CA GLY A 166 8.33 -6.33 -7.49
C GLY A 166 9.16 -7.62 -7.31
N ALA A 167 10.46 -7.56 -7.59
CA ALA A 167 11.35 -8.70 -7.44
C ALA A 167 11.50 -9.16 -5.98
N MET A 168 11.65 -8.20 -5.05
CA MET A 168 11.73 -8.49 -3.62
C MET A 168 10.44 -9.13 -3.11
N ASN A 169 9.29 -8.61 -3.51
CA ASN A 169 8.00 -9.14 -3.10
C ASN A 169 7.66 -10.49 -3.79
N ALA A 170 8.09 -10.72 -5.04
CA ALA A 170 7.99 -12.02 -5.68
C ALA A 170 8.83 -13.08 -4.96
N PHE A 171 10.08 -12.77 -4.65
CA PHE A 171 10.94 -13.65 -3.87
C PHE A 171 10.32 -13.99 -2.52
N TRP A 172 9.89 -12.96 -1.79
CA TRP A 172 9.24 -13.06 -0.49
C TRP A 172 7.94 -13.87 -0.53
N GLY A 173 7.05 -13.62 -1.50
CA GLY A 173 5.81 -14.36 -1.69
C GLY A 173 6.01 -15.85 -1.95
N GLY A 174 7.19 -16.27 -2.44
CA GLY A 174 7.53 -17.66 -2.71
C GLY A 174 8.13 -18.42 -1.53
N VAL A 175 8.73 -17.71 -0.59
CA VAL A 175 9.55 -18.31 0.49
C VAL A 175 8.74 -18.85 1.69
N PRO A 176 7.63 -18.26 2.17
CA PRO A 176 7.00 -18.62 3.45
C PRO A 176 6.50 -20.06 3.56
N GLY A 177 6.15 -20.69 2.44
CA GLY A 177 5.70 -22.08 2.45
C GLY A 177 6.81 -23.12 2.63
N ALA A 178 8.08 -22.72 2.45
CA ALA A 178 9.21 -23.63 2.33
C ALA A 178 9.90 -23.93 3.68
N PHE A 179 9.81 -23.04 4.67
CA PHE A 179 10.62 -23.12 5.89
C PHE A 179 9.78 -23.36 7.15
N GLY A 180 10.19 -24.36 7.91
CA GLY A 180 9.67 -24.69 9.24
C GLY A 180 8.71 -25.88 9.31
N ARG A 181 8.98 -26.81 10.26
CA ARG A 181 8.16 -28.00 10.50
C ARG A 181 6.92 -27.71 11.36
N SER A 182 6.95 -26.65 12.16
CA SER A 182 5.82 -26.26 13.03
C SER A 182 5.22 -24.90 12.60
N ILE A 183 3.98 -24.65 12.99
CA ILE A 183 3.32 -23.36 12.77
C ILE A 183 4.12 -22.21 13.39
N LYS A 184 4.63 -22.40 14.62
CA LYS A 184 5.47 -21.39 15.30
C LYS A 184 6.73 -21.05 14.50
N ALA A 185 7.41 -22.08 13.98
CA ALA A 185 8.62 -21.88 13.16
C ALA A 185 8.27 -21.15 11.85
N LYS A 186 7.15 -21.47 11.22
CA LYS A 186 6.68 -20.78 9.99
C LYS A 186 6.35 -19.31 10.23
N VAL A 187 5.65 -19.01 11.33
CA VAL A 187 5.33 -17.62 11.73
C VAL A 187 6.62 -16.84 11.99
N LEU A 188 7.53 -17.40 12.78
CA LEU A 188 8.77 -16.69 13.12
C LEU A 188 9.67 -16.47 11.89
N THR A 189 9.86 -17.51 11.07
CA THR A 189 10.63 -17.39 9.84
C THR A 189 9.99 -16.39 8.88
N GLY A 190 8.66 -16.46 8.72
CA GLY A 190 7.90 -15.53 7.91
C GLY A 190 8.06 -14.08 8.37
N ALA A 191 7.93 -13.83 9.66
CA ALA A 191 8.09 -12.51 10.25
C ALA A 191 9.51 -11.95 10.05
N SER A 192 10.54 -12.77 10.32
CA SER A 192 11.93 -12.36 10.15
C SER A 192 12.27 -12.05 8.70
N LEU A 193 11.80 -12.88 7.76
CA LEU A 193 12.00 -12.64 6.33
C LEU A 193 11.22 -11.40 5.85
N GLY A 194 10.00 -11.15 6.34
CA GLY A 194 9.23 -9.96 6.02
C GLY A 194 9.95 -8.69 6.43
N ALA A 195 10.43 -8.62 7.66
CA ALA A 195 11.23 -7.48 8.13
C ALA A 195 12.52 -7.31 7.32
N PHE A 196 13.24 -8.40 7.06
CA PHE A 196 14.48 -8.38 6.27
C PHE A 196 14.23 -7.90 4.83
N THR A 197 13.14 -8.35 4.21
CA THR A 197 12.79 -7.94 2.84
C THR A 197 12.42 -6.46 2.81
N SER A 198 11.63 -5.99 3.78
CA SER A 198 11.29 -4.56 3.91
C SER A 198 12.54 -3.69 4.00
N TYR A 199 13.47 -4.07 4.88
CA TYR A 199 14.74 -3.35 5.03
C TYR A 199 15.51 -3.25 3.71
N ASN A 200 15.66 -4.37 3.00
CA ASN A 200 16.42 -4.38 1.74
C ASN A 200 15.65 -3.68 0.60
N GLU A 201 14.35 -3.85 0.51
CA GLU A 201 13.50 -3.19 -0.48
C GLU A 201 13.58 -1.67 -0.36
N MET A 202 13.33 -1.13 0.85
CA MET A 202 13.41 0.31 1.11
C MET A 202 14.81 0.86 0.83
N GLY A 203 15.86 0.17 1.26
CA GLY A 203 17.24 0.56 0.99
C GLY A 203 17.59 0.58 -0.49
N ALA A 204 17.12 -0.41 -1.25
CA ALA A 204 17.35 -0.48 -2.68
C ALA A 204 16.57 0.59 -3.46
N ILE A 205 15.29 0.83 -3.15
CA ILE A 205 14.50 1.91 -3.74
C ILE A 205 15.13 3.26 -3.41
N LYS A 206 15.51 3.49 -2.16
CA LYS A 206 16.22 4.70 -1.74
C LYS A 206 17.45 4.95 -2.61
N THR A 207 18.28 3.93 -2.79
CA THR A 207 19.50 4.02 -3.61
C THR A 207 19.18 4.35 -5.08
N VAL A 208 18.14 3.76 -5.66
CA VAL A 208 17.69 4.06 -7.03
C VAL A 208 17.30 5.53 -7.15
N LEU A 209 16.52 6.04 -6.17
CA LEU A 209 16.08 7.44 -6.17
C LEU A 209 17.23 8.43 -5.93
N GLU A 210 18.15 8.13 -5.01
CA GLU A 210 19.34 8.97 -4.75
C GLU A 210 20.24 9.07 -5.98
N ASN A 211 20.46 7.96 -6.68
CA ASN A 211 21.28 7.92 -7.90
C ASN A 211 20.66 8.67 -9.09
N ALA A 212 19.36 8.96 -9.02
CA ALA A 212 18.64 9.72 -10.05
C ALA A 212 18.25 11.13 -9.58
N ASP A 213 18.93 11.66 -8.55
CA ASP A 213 18.75 13.00 -8.00
C ASP A 213 17.38 13.28 -7.32
N TYR A 214 16.62 12.24 -6.97
CA TYR A 214 15.38 12.35 -6.20
C TYR A 214 15.58 12.25 -4.69
N SER A 215 16.62 12.92 -4.15
CA SER A 215 17.05 12.81 -2.75
C SER A 215 15.96 13.14 -1.73
N LYS A 216 15.07 14.11 -2.03
CA LYS A 216 13.94 14.43 -1.12
C LYS A 216 12.93 13.30 -1.03
N LEU A 217 12.67 12.62 -2.14
CA LEU A 217 11.75 11.51 -2.19
C LEU A 217 12.37 10.26 -1.57
N ALA A 218 13.68 10.06 -1.75
CA ALA A 218 14.43 8.98 -1.15
C ALA A 218 14.35 8.95 0.39
N LEU A 219 14.16 10.10 1.04
CA LEU A 219 13.98 10.19 2.49
C LEU A 219 12.69 9.50 3.00
N LYS A 220 11.68 9.31 2.13
CA LYS A 220 10.46 8.57 2.48
C LYS A 220 10.70 7.05 2.55
N TYR A 221 11.80 6.56 1.97
CA TYR A 221 12.17 5.15 1.95
C TYR A 221 13.24 4.87 3.01
N ASP A 222 12.84 4.98 4.28
CA ASP A 222 13.72 4.68 5.41
C ASP A 222 13.74 3.17 5.67
N PRO A 223 14.87 2.47 5.45
CA PRO A 223 14.97 1.05 5.73
C PRO A 223 14.71 0.68 7.19
N THR A 224 14.85 1.65 8.09
CA THR A 224 14.68 1.45 9.55
C THR A 224 13.30 1.89 10.04
N ASP A 225 12.37 2.25 9.14
CA ASP A 225 11.00 2.59 9.54
C ASP A 225 10.34 1.44 10.31
N PRO A 226 10.05 1.62 11.60
CA PRO A 226 9.51 0.56 12.44
C PRO A 226 8.10 0.15 12.05
N VAL A 227 7.32 1.06 11.45
CA VAL A 227 5.95 0.77 10.99
C VAL A 227 6.01 -0.13 9.76
N GLY A 228 6.78 0.22 8.75
CA GLY A 228 6.96 -0.58 7.54
C GLY A 228 7.55 -1.96 7.84
N MET A 229 8.59 -2.02 8.67
CA MET A 229 9.17 -3.29 9.11
C MET A 229 8.17 -4.15 9.90
N GLY A 230 7.39 -3.53 10.79
CA GLY A 230 6.36 -4.21 11.58
C GLY A 230 5.23 -4.77 10.71
N VAL A 231 4.75 -4.01 9.74
CA VAL A 231 3.74 -4.44 8.76
C VAL A 231 4.25 -5.67 8.01
N ASN A 232 5.43 -5.59 7.41
CA ASN A 232 5.99 -6.68 6.62
C ASN A 232 6.32 -7.92 7.47
N ALA A 233 6.76 -7.75 8.72
CA ALA A 233 6.93 -8.85 9.66
C ALA A 233 5.60 -9.56 9.97
N LEU A 234 4.53 -8.80 10.22
CA LEU A 234 3.21 -9.36 10.51
C LEU A 234 2.60 -10.05 9.29
N VAL A 235 2.64 -9.39 8.13
CA VAL A 235 2.17 -10.00 6.86
C VAL A 235 2.91 -11.31 6.62
N GLY A 236 4.21 -11.31 6.76
CA GLY A 236 5.02 -12.48 6.58
C GLY A 236 4.74 -13.59 7.57
N GLY A 237 4.61 -13.26 8.83
CA GLY A 237 4.24 -14.22 9.87
C GLY A 237 2.89 -14.88 9.61
N LEU A 238 1.92 -14.13 9.08
CA LEU A 238 0.59 -14.63 8.75
C LEU A 238 0.56 -15.45 7.44
N MET A 239 1.35 -15.08 6.44
CA MET A 239 1.43 -15.82 5.18
C MET A 239 1.99 -17.24 5.35
N GLY A 240 2.91 -17.46 6.27
CA GLY A 240 3.51 -18.75 6.53
C GLY A 240 2.48 -19.88 6.80
N PRO A 241 1.55 -19.72 7.74
CA PRO A 241 0.46 -20.68 7.98
C PRO A 241 -0.53 -20.79 6.83
N VAL A 242 -0.89 -19.67 6.15
CA VAL A 242 -1.86 -19.65 5.07
C VAL A 242 -1.39 -20.46 3.87
N SER A 243 -0.14 -20.28 3.46
CA SER A 243 0.46 -21.04 2.36
C SER A 243 0.60 -22.54 2.68
N ALA A 244 0.80 -22.89 3.95
CA ALA A 244 0.81 -24.28 4.40
C ALA A 244 -0.57 -24.95 4.36
N GLY A 245 -1.63 -24.20 4.66
CA GLY A 245 -3.03 -24.69 4.59
C GLY A 245 -3.48 -24.96 3.15
N ALA A 246 -3.07 -24.11 2.21
CA ALA A 246 -3.36 -24.31 0.80
C ALA A 246 -2.70 -25.60 0.24
N SER A 247 -1.47 -25.89 0.66
CA SER A 247 -0.76 -27.11 0.22
C SER A 247 -1.32 -28.39 0.84
N TRP A 248 -2.07 -28.32 1.93
CA TRP A 248 -2.65 -29.50 2.60
C TRP A 248 -3.90 -29.98 1.88
N LYS A 249 -4.73 -29.08 1.38
CA LYS A 249 -5.92 -29.45 0.57
C LYS A 249 -5.53 -30.16 -0.74
N THR A 250 -4.44 -29.74 -1.37
CA THR A 250 -3.97 -30.37 -2.61
C THR A 250 -3.31 -31.74 -2.39
N ARG A 251 -2.74 -32.00 -1.20
CA ARG A 251 -2.17 -33.33 -0.86
C ARG A 251 -3.23 -34.36 -0.50
N GLY A 252 -4.41 -33.96 -0.05
CA GLY A 252 -5.54 -34.86 0.28
C GLY A 252 -6.32 -35.34 -0.95
N SER A 253 -6.17 -34.68 -2.11
CA SER A 253 -6.90 -35.00 -3.34
C SER A 253 -6.14 -35.93 -4.28
N LYS A 254 -5.49 -36.96 -3.75
CA LYS A 254 -4.77 -37.95 -4.59
C LYS A 254 -5.68 -38.92 -5.36
N THR A 255 -6.98 -38.74 -5.36
CA THR A 255 -7.92 -39.65 -6.05
C THR A 255 -9.09 -38.95 -6.76
N ALA A 256 -8.98 -37.67 -7.07
CA ALA A 256 -9.89 -37.12 -8.07
C ALA A 256 -9.32 -37.49 -9.46
N LYS A 257 -9.84 -38.56 -10.05
CA LYS A 257 -9.78 -38.81 -11.48
C LYS A 257 -10.15 -37.47 -12.15
N PRO A 258 -9.40 -37.00 -13.16
CA PRO A 258 -9.83 -35.80 -13.88
C PRO A 258 -11.27 -36.05 -14.31
N ALA A 259 -12.21 -35.26 -13.82
CA ALA A 259 -13.49 -35.17 -14.49
C ALA A 259 -13.15 -34.71 -15.89
N GLU A 260 -13.45 -35.54 -16.86
CA GLU A 260 -13.49 -35.18 -18.25
C GLU A 260 -14.52 -34.05 -18.29
N ALA A 261 -14.02 -32.82 -18.20
CA ALA A 261 -14.85 -31.65 -18.38
C ALA A 261 -15.27 -31.66 -19.81
N ASP A 262 -16.51 -32.07 -20.08
CA ASP A 262 -17.18 -31.70 -21.32
C ASP A 262 -17.06 -30.17 -21.41
N ALA A 263 -16.09 -29.70 -22.20
CA ALA A 263 -16.00 -28.30 -22.56
C ALA A 263 -17.34 -27.97 -23.23
N PRO A 264 -18.10 -26.95 -22.75
CA PRO A 264 -19.30 -26.55 -23.47
C PRO A 264 -18.89 -26.22 -24.89
N GLU A 265 -19.49 -26.92 -25.84
CA GLU A 265 -19.31 -26.65 -27.26
C GLU A 265 -19.90 -25.25 -27.49
N LEU A 266 -19.03 -24.24 -27.64
CA LEU A 266 -19.42 -22.90 -28.02
C LEU A 266 -20.08 -22.98 -29.37
N THR A 267 -21.40 -22.86 -29.42
CA THR A 267 -22.13 -22.81 -30.69
C THR A 267 -21.92 -21.43 -31.31
N ASP A 268 -21.94 -21.38 -32.65
CA ASP A 268 -21.74 -20.13 -33.41
C ASP A 268 -22.70 -19.00 -33.04
N VAL A 269 -23.79 -19.30 -32.34
CA VAL A 269 -24.78 -18.33 -31.83
C VAL A 269 -24.21 -17.50 -30.66
N ASP A 270 -23.31 -18.06 -29.81
CA ASP A 270 -22.76 -17.37 -28.64
C ASP A 270 -21.72 -16.30 -29.03
N VAL A 271 -21.14 -16.42 -30.23
CA VAL A 271 -20.15 -15.47 -30.76
C VAL A 271 -20.82 -14.24 -31.39
N GLU A 272 -22.01 -14.41 -31.98
CA GLU A 272 -22.76 -13.28 -32.58
C GLU A 272 -23.41 -12.37 -31.51
N ASP A 273 -23.86 -12.93 -30.40
CA ASP A 273 -24.45 -12.13 -29.32
C ASP A 273 -23.41 -11.33 -28.51
N ALA A 274 -22.17 -11.82 -28.40
CA ALA A 274 -21.08 -11.10 -27.76
C ALA A 274 -20.58 -9.89 -28.60
N ALA A 275 -20.84 -9.85 -29.88
CA ALA A 275 -20.45 -8.75 -30.78
C ALA A 275 -21.48 -7.59 -30.80
N ARG A 276 -22.61 -7.70 -30.10
CA ARG A 276 -23.70 -6.71 -30.10
C ARG A 276 -23.76 -5.82 -28.85
N TYR A 277 -22.83 -6.02 -27.90
CA TYR A 277 -22.69 -5.21 -26.69
C TYR A 277 -21.26 -4.65 -26.58
#